data_0f78d9d56cbabc4b0e08682fa82b8f4d
#
_entry.id   0f78d9d56cbabc4b0e08682fa82b8f4d
#
_cell.length_a   1.000
_cell.length_b   1.000
_cell.length_c   1.000
_cell.angle_alpha   90.00
_cell.angle_beta   90.00
_cell.angle_gamma   90.00
#
_symmetry.space_group_name_H-M   'P 1'
#
loop_
_entity.id
_entity.type
_entity.pdbx_description
1 polymer ?
#
loop_
_entity_poly.entity_id
_entity_poly.type
_entity_poly.pdbx_seq_one_letter_code
_entity_poly.pdbx_strand_id
1 'polypeptide(L)'
;KELGYEPNFQASNLASRNTRTIGIILPVSAREVYENSFYLEAIRGISQVCNQQHYISTIVTGQDEDEVLDAVRSMSRIGQADGFILLYSRQNDPVIEYLHREKLPYVLIGKACQYANQTIYIDNDNLLAGDEATEYLYQLGHRKIAYLGVDNSLVFSADRRNGYQLALTRHGIVPKPEY
;
A
#
# COMPACT_ATOMS: atom_id res chain seq x y z
N LYS A 1 1.73 -42.99 7.12
CA LYS A 1 0.41 -42.34 7.30
C LYS A 1 -0.45 -42.97 8.44
N GLU A 2 0.02 -44.04 9.05
CA GLU A 2 -0.77 -44.78 10.06
C GLU A 2 -0.56 -44.36 11.53
N LEU A 3 0.28 -43.38 11.83
CA LEU A 3 0.61 -43.00 13.21
C LEU A 3 0.12 -41.62 13.64
N GLY A 4 -0.74 -40.93 12.85
CA GLY A 4 -1.26 -39.61 13.21
C GLY A 4 -0.20 -38.53 13.41
N TYR A 5 1.00 -38.72 12.82
CA TYR A 5 2.06 -37.72 12.89
C TYR A 5 1.71 -36.54 11.99
N GLU A 6 1.33 -35.42 12.59
CA GLU A 6 1.29 -34.11 11.95
C GLU A 6 2.68 -33.48 12.07
N PRO A 7 3.35 -33.13 10.97
CA PRO A 7 4.63 -32.42 11.03
C PRO A 7 4.48 -31.15 11.86
N ASN A 8 5.32 -30.97 12.86
CA ASN A 8 5.35 -29.74 13.63
C ASN A 8 5.86 -28.62 12.71
N PHE A 9 4.95 -27.76 12.23
CA PHE A 9 5.22 -26.66 11.33
C PHE A 9 6.34 -25.75 11.88
N GLN A 10 6.40 -25.51 13.18
CA GLN A 10 7.45 -24.68 13.80
C GLN A 10 8.83 -25.31 13.68
N ALA A 11 8.95 -26.63 13.87
CA ALA A 11 10.22 -27.33 13.72
C ALA A 11 10.66 -27.39 12.23
N SER A 12 9.72 -27.53 11.31
CA SER A 12 10.01 -27.50 9.86
C SER A 12 10.43 -26.10 9.39
N ASN A 13 9.82 -25.04 9.91
CA ASN A 13 10.14 -23.65 9.59
C ASN A 13 11.54 -23.25 10.11
N LEU A 14 11.93 -23.73 11.28
CA LEU A 14 13.30 -23.55 11.83
C LEU A 14 14.36 -24.18 10.92
N ALA A 15 14.06 -25.31 10.30
CA ALA A 15 15.00 -26.00 9.40
C ALA A 15 15.06 -25.37 7.99
N SER A 16 13.94 -24.83 7.49
CA SER A 16 13.81 -24.29 6.13
C SER A 16 14.06 -22.78 6.02
N ARG A 17 14.09 -22.04 7.13
CA ARG A 17 14.07 -20.56 7.19
C ARG A 17 12.94 -19.91 6.39
N ASN A 18 11.87 -20.63 6.15
CA ASN A 18 10.70 -20.17 5.42
C ASN A 18 9.46 -20.35 6.30
N THR A 19 8.83 -19.26 6.69
CA THR A 19 7.68 -19.25 7.60
C THR A 19 6.35 -19.42 6.87
N ARG A 20 6.37 -19.28 5.54
CA ARG A 20 5.17 -19.21 4.69
C ARG A 20 4.17 -18.18 5.19
N THR A 21 4.68 -17.02 5.63
CA THR A 21 3.87 -15.94 6.14
C THR A 21 4.18 -14.65 5.38
N ILE A 22 3.12 -13.96 4.96
CA ILE A 22 3.19 -12.64 4.33
C ILE A 22 2.56 -11.63 5.28
N GLY A 23 3.31 -10.59 5.62
CA GLY A 23 2.81 -9.44 6.36
C GLY A 23 2.10 -8.45 5.43
N ILE A 24 0.83 -8.13 5.70
CA ILE A 24 0.06 -7.10 4.99
C ILE A 24 0.09 -5.84 5.86
N ILE A 25 0.78 -4.81 5.41
CA ILE A 25 0.94 -3.56 6.16
C ILE A 25 -0.10 -2.57 5.66
N LEU A 26 -0.91 -2.09 6.60
CA LEU A 26 -1.97 -1.11 6.35
C LEU A 26 -1.51 0.30 6.74
N PRO A 27 -2.13 1.37 6.17
CA PRO A 27 -1.87 2.73 6.62
C PRO A 27 -2.29 2.92 8.08
N VAL A 28 -1.69 3.93 8.71
CA VAL A 28 -1.78 4.22 10.15
C VAL A 28 -3.20 4.38 10.71
N SER A 29 -4.20 4.67 9.91
CA SER A 29 -5.57 4.82 10.41
C SER A 29 -6.37 3.52 10.27
N ALA A 30 -6.40 2.71 11.32
CA ALA A 30 -7.21 1.49 11.36
C ALA A 30 -8.70 1.75 11.04
N ARG A 31 -9.26 2.89 11.48
CA ARG A 31 -10.65 3.26 11.20
C ARG A 31 -10.90 3.47 9.71
N GLU A 32 -10.04 4.23 9.03
CA GLU A 32 -10.14 4.48 7.59
C GLU A 32 -10.02 3.18 6.78
N VAL A 33 -9.21 2.25 7.25
CA VAL A 33 -9.05 0.94 6.60
C VAL A 33 -10.34 0.15 6.60
N TYR A 34 -11.08 0.12 7.71
CA TYR A 34 -12.34 -0.63 7.80
C TYR A 34 -13.50 0.06 7.07
N GLU A 35 -13.44 1.38 6.92
CA GLU A 35 -14.47 2.16 6.20
C GLU A 35 -14.21 2.20 4.67
N ASN A 36 -13.01 1.86 4.22
CA ASN A 36 -12.63 1.91 2.80
C ASN A 36 -12.60 0.50 2.18
N SER A 37 -13.57 0.25 1.30
CA SER A 37 -13.72 -1.04 0.61
C SER A 37 -12.49 -1.47 -0.20
N PHE A 38 -11.63 -0.53 -0.63
CA PHE A 38 -10.39 -0.83 -1.32
C PHE A 38 -9.48 -1.76 -0.51
N TYR A 39 -9.26 -1.44 0.77
CA TYR A 39 -8.39 -2.25 1.62
C TYR A 39 -8.96 -3.64 1.87
N LEU A 40 -10.28 -3.73 2.07
CA LEU A 40 -10.94 -5.03 2.28
C LEU A 40 -10.82 -5.92 1.04
N GLU A 41 -11.03 -5.37 -0.15
CA GLU A 41 -10.90 -6.11 -1.40
C GLU A 41 -9.44 -6.51 -1.68
N ALA A 42 -8.49 -5.63 -1.41
CA ALA A 42 -7.06 -5.95 -1.53
C ALA A 42 -6.66 -7.09 -0.58
N ILE A 43 -7.04 -7.01 0.69
CA ILE A 43 -6.79 -8.07 1.68
C ILE A 43 -7.43 -9.38 1.24
N ARG A 44 -8.68 -9.35 0.75
CA ARG A 44 -9.37 -10.53 0.26
C ARG A 44 -8.60 -11.20 -0.88
N GLY A 45 -8.18 -10.40 -1.87
CA GLY A 45 -7.42 -10.90 -3.01
C GLY A 45 -6.06 -11.50 -2.61
N ILE A 46 -5.32 -10.81 -1.75
CA ILE A 46 -4.03 -11.28 -1.24
C ILE A 46 -4.21 -12.58 -0.45
N SER A 47 -5.18 -12.62 0.47
CA SER A 47 -5.43 -13.81 1.30
C SER A 47 -5.86 -15.01 0.46
N GLN A 48 -6.63 -14.80 -0.62
CA GLN A 48 -7.01 -15.86 -1.54
C GLN A 48 -5.77 -16.48 -2.22
N VAL A 49 -4.84 -15.66 -2.70
CA VAL A 49 -3.60 -16.15 -3.33
C VAL A 49 -2.69 -16.80 -2.30
N CYS A 50 -2.55 -16.22 -1.11
CA CYS A 50 -1.79 -16.82 -0.02
C CYS A 50 -2.30 -18.23 0.31
N ASN A 51 -3.62 -18.40 0.47
CA ASN A 51 -4.22 -19.71 0.75
C ASN A 51 -3.95 -20.72 -0.37
N GLN A 52 -4.07 -20.33 -1.64
CA GLN A 52 -3.77 -21.20 -2.80
C GLN A 52 -2.31 -21.65 -2.81
N GLN A 53 -1.40 -20.81 -2.35
CA GLN A 53 0.03 -21.09 -2.31
C GLN A 53 0.50 -21.64 -0.94
N HIS A 54 -0.42 -21.95 -0.04
CA HIS A 54 -0.14 -22.44 1.33
C HIS A 54 0.68 -21.45 2.16
N TYR A 55 0.42 -20.15 1.97
CA TYR A 55 0.92 -19.07 2.83
C TYR A 55 -0.15 -18.59 3.80
N ILE A 56 0.29 -18.09 4.93
CA ILE A 56 -0.55 -17.37 5.90
C ILE A 56 -0.41 -15.87 5.62
N SER A 57 -1.50 -15.13 5.63
CA SER A 57 -1.47 -13.67 5.61
C SER A 57 -1.70 -13.12 7.02
N THR A 58 -0.85 -12.21 7.45
CA THR A 58 -0.96 -11.52 8.75
C THR A 58 -1.09 -10.02 8.51
N ILE A 59 -2.06 -9.40 9.15
CA ILE A 59 -2.28 -7.96 9.05
C ILE A 59 -1.41 -7.25 10.08
N VAL A 60 -0.70 -6.21 9.65
CA VAL A 60 0.11 -5.31 10.47
C VAL A 60 -0.53 -3.94 10.46
N THR A 61 -0.91 -3.45 11.63
CA THR A 61 -1.50 -2.12 11.85
C THR A 61 -0.85 -1.47 13.07
N GLY A 62 -0.97 -0.14 13.19
CA GLY A 62 -0.57 0.63 14.37
C GLY A 62 -1.40 1.90 14.49
N GLN A 63 -1.29 2.59 15.62
CA GLN A 63 -1.93 3.87 15.86
C GLN A 63 -1.13 5.02 15.22
N ASP A 64 0.18 4.81 15.06
CA ASP A 64 1.12 5.73 14.43
C ASP A 64 2.18 4.97 13.61
N GLU A 65 3.05 5.72 12.94
CA GLU A 65 4.09 5.17 12.07
C GLU A 65 5.16 4.38 12.86
N ASP A 66 5.46 4.80 14.08
CA ASP A 66 6.45 4.14 14.93
C ASP A 66 5.94 2.76 15.38
N GLU A 67 4.67 2.66 15.73
CA GLU A 67 4.04 1.39 16.11
C GLU A 67 4.04 0.39 14.95
N VAL A 68 3.70 0.84 13.74
CA VAL A 68 3.76 0.01 12.53
C VAL A 68 5.19 -0.44 12.25
N LEU A 69 6.16 0.47 12.32
CA LEU A 69 7.57 0.16 12.11
C LEU A 69 8.09 -0.86 13.13
N ASP A 70 7.73 -0.70 14.40
CA ASP A 70 8.15 -1.62 15.45
C ASP A 70 7.51 -3.01 15.31
N ALA A 71 6.26 -3.08 14.88
CA ALA A 71 5.61 -4.35 14.56
C ALA A 71 6.34 -5.06 13.39
N VAL A 72 6.67 -4.35 12.32
CA VAL A 72 7.42 -4.89 11.17
C VAL A 72 8.81 -5.34 11.60
N ARG A 73 9.52 -4.55 12.42
CA ARG A 73 10.83 -4.91 12.99
C ARG A 73 10.77 -6.18 13.83
N SER A 74 9.74 -6.28 14.67
CA SER A 74 9.52 -7.47 15.51
C SER A 74 9.31 -8.71 14.65
N MET A 75 8.39 -8.65 13.69
CA MET A 75 8.11 -9.78 12.79
C MET A 75 9.33 -10.23 11.99
N SER A 76 10.12 -9.29 11.50
CA SER A 76 11.33 -9.61 10.70
C SER A 76 12.42 -10.23 11.54
N ARG A 77 12.69 -9.70 12.76
CA ARG A 77 13.75 -10.19 13.66
C ARG A 77 13.52 -11.61 14.14
N ILE A 78 12.29 -11.96 14.45
CA ILE A 78 11.93 -13.31 14.92
C ILE A 78 11.58 -14.26 13.76
N GLY A 79 11.78 -13.80 12.51
CA GLY A 79 11.54 -14.62 11.33
C GLY A 79 10.10 -15.08 11.22
N GLN A 80 9.12 -14.20 11.50
CA GLN A 80 7.70 -14.53 11.42
C GLN A 80 7.06 -14.21 10.06
N ALA A 81 7.78 -13.53 9.17
CA ALA A 81 7.30 -13.23 7.83
C ALA A 81 8.43 -13.40 6.81
N ASP A 82 8.11 -13.97 5.66
CA ASP A 82 9.03 -14.15 4.53
C ASP A 82 9.07 -12.91 3.64
N GLY A 83 8.05 -12.05 3.72
CA GLY A 83 7.95 -10.83 2.96
C GLY A 83 6.73 -10.00 3.36
N PHE A 84 6.61 -8.81 2.77
CA PHE A 84 5.61 -7.84 3.13
C PHE A 84 4.91 -7.26 1.90
N ILE A 85 3.62 -6.94 2.05
CA ILE A 85 2.83 -6.19 1.07
C ILE A 85 2.32 -4.93 1.75
N LEU A 86 2.74 -3.76 1.28
CA LEU A 86 2.25 -2.48 1.78
C LEU A 86 1.06 -2.03 0.94
N LEU A 87 -0.07 -1.73 1.57
CA LEU A 87 -1.29 -1.27 0.89
C LEU A 87 -1.38 0.26 0.80
N TYR A 88 -0.26 0.94 0.94
CA TYR A 88 -0.17 2.39 0.81
C TYR A 88 1.22 2.79 0.29
N SER A 89 1.32 3.99 -0.23
CA SER A 89 2.59 4.62 -0.61
C SER A 89 2.64 6.02 -0.05
N ARG A 90 3.72 6.31 0.70
CA ARG A 90 3.96 7.60 1.31
C ARG A 90 5.38 8.08 1.00
N GLN A 91 5.58 9.39 0.95
CA GLN A 91 6.91 9.96 0.82
C GLN A 91 7.69 9.80 2.12
N ASN A 92 8.98 9.45 2.02
CA ASN A 92 9.90 9.28 3.15
C ASN A 92 9.39 8.29 4.21
N ASP A 93 8.80 7.19 3.77
CA ASP A 93 8.22 6.18 4.64
C ASP A 93 9.29 5.38 5.38
N PRO A 94 9.30 5.38 6.74
CA PRO A 94 10.32 4.70 7.53
C PRO A 94 10.22 3.17 7.45
N VAL A 95 9.04 2.62 7.15
CA VAL A 95 8.85 1.17 6.96
C VAL A 95 9.50 0.73 5.66
N ILE A 96 9.30 1.46 4.57
CA ILE A 96 9.94 1.20 3.27
C ILE A 96 11.46 1.29 3.41
N GLU A 97 11.95 2.34 4.09
CA GLU A 97 13.39 2.50 4.35
C GLU A 97 13.97 1.31 5.12
N TYR A 98 13.27 0.87 6.18
CA TYR A 98 13.69 -0.27 6.98
C TYR A 98 13.74 -1.56 6.14
N LEU A 99 12.64 -1.88 5.43
CA LEU A 99 12.55 -3.10 4.61
C LEU A 99 13.65 -3.13 3.54
N HIS A 100 13.88 -1.99 2.89
CA HIS A 100 14.94 -1.88 1.87
C HIS A 100 16.35 -2.07 2.45
N ARG A 101 16.66 -1.38 3.56
CA ARG A 101 17.95 -1.47 4.22
C ARG A 101 18.26 -2.89 4.71
N GLU A 102 17.29 -3.56 5.30
CA GLU A 102 17.42 -4.92 5.81
C GLU A 102 17.28 -5.99 4.69
N LYS A 103 17.09 -5.57 3.44
CA LYS A 103 16.91 -6.44 2.25
C LYS A 103 15.78 -7.46 2.41
N LEU A 104 14.71 -7.05 3.09
CA LEU A 104 13.50 -7.85 3.26
C LEU A 104 12.64 -7.76 2.00
N PRO A 105 12.10 -8.88 1.48
CA PRO A 105 11.22 -8.84 0.32
C PRO A 105 9.96 -8.04 0.61
N TYR A 106 9.62 -7.10 -0.26
CA TYR A 106 8.35 -6.38 -0.18
C TYR A 106 7.80 -5.97 -1.55
N VAL A 107 6.50 -5.80 -1.60
CA VAL A 107 5.74 -5.27 -2.74
C VAL A 107 4.89 -4.10 -2.26
N LEU A 108 4.75 -3.09 -3.09
CA LEU A 108 4.02 -1.88 -2.78
C LEU A 108 2.75 -1.79 -3.65
N ILE A 109 1.60 -1.57 -3.03
CA ILE A 109 0.39 -1.14 -3.72
C ILE A 109 0.33 0.38 -3.64
N GLY A 110 0.61 1.01 -4.78
CA GLY A 110 0.84 2.43 -4.94
C GLY A 110 2.21 2.70 -5.58
N LYS A 111 2.42 3.90 -6.05
CA LYS A 111 3.64 4.31 -6.76
C LYS A 111 4.85 4.37 -5.83
N ALA A 112 5.94 3.72 -6.20
CA ALA A 112 7.18 3.80 -5.44
C ALA A 112 7.84 5.18 -5.64
N CYS A 113 8.01 5.93 -4.54
CA CYS A 113 8.75 7.19 -4.51
C CYS A 113 10.19 7.04 -4.03
N GLN A 114 10.41 6.07 -3.12
CA GLN A 114 11.73 5.69 -2.64
C GLN A 114 12.15 4.41 -3.35
N TYR A 115 13.41 4.32 -3.72
CA TYR A 115 13.99 3.12 -4.34
C TYR A 115 13.20 2.60 -5.56
N ALA A 116 12.60 3.49 -6.37
CA ALA A 116 11.66 3.13 -7.44
C ALA A 116 12.21 2.08 -8.43
N ASN A 117 13.51 2.14 -8.75
CA ASN A 117 14.16 1.19 -9.65
C ASN A 117 14.46 -0.19 -9.00
N GLN A 118 14.22 -0.33 -7.69
CA GLN A 118 14.52 -1.52 -6.89
C GLN A 118 13.29 -2.05 -6.17
N THR A 119 12.15 -1.37 -6.29
CA THR A 119 10.88 -1.74 -5.65
C THR A 119 9.91 -2.29 -6.66
N ILE A 120 9.36 -3.46 -6.38
CA ILE A 120 8.21 -3.98 -7.14
C ILE A 120 6.96 -3.28 -6.61
N TYR A 121 6.24 -2.61 -7.51
CA TYR A 121 4.99 -1.95 -7.13
C TYR A 121 3.91 -2.10 -8.19
N ILE A 122 2.67 -1.96 -7.75
CA ILE A 122 1.47 -1.95 -8.59
C ILE A 122 0.73 -0.66 -8.28
N ASP A 123 0.50 0.17 -9.29
CA ASP A 123 -0.21 1.43 -9.14
C ASP A 123 -1.12 1.69 -10.34
N ASN A 124 -2.13 2.52 -10.13
CA ASN A 124 -2.89 3.14 -11.20
C ASN A 124 -2.18 4.44 -11.59
N ASP A 125 -2.39 4.91 -12.83
CA ASP A 125 -1.96 6.27 -13.20
C ASP A 125 -2.88 7.30 -12.54
N ASN A 126 -2.55 7.65 -11.30
CA ASN A 126 -3.36 8.56 -10.48
C ASN A 126 -3.30 10.00 -11.01
N LEU A 127 -2.21 10.40 -11.66
CA LEU A 127 -2.11 11.71 -12.30
C LEU A 127 -3.05 11.78 -13.49
N LEU A 128 -3.01 10.77 -14.36
CA LEU A 128 -3.91 10.67 -15.51
C LEU A 128 -5.38 10.61 -15.06
N ALA A 129 -5.69 9.83 -14.02
CA ALA A 129 -7.05 9.74 -13.49
C ALA A 129 -7.61 11.09 -13.01
N GLY A 130 -6.78 11.90 -12.33
CA GLY A 130 -7.14 13.26 -11.92
C GLY A 130 -7.33 14.20 -13.11
N ASP A 131 -6.45 14.09 -14.11
CA ASP A 131 -6.52 14.87 -15.35
C ASP A 131 -7.78 14.55 -16.16
N GLU A 132 -8.04 13.27 -16.44
CA GLU A 132 -9.18 12.82 -17.24
C GLU A 132 -10.53 13.14 -16.56
N ALA A 133 -10.64 12.94 -15.25
CA ALA A 133 -11.86 13.27 -14.52
C ALA A 133 -12.17 14.78 -14.59
N THR A 134 -11.15 15.62 -14.48
CA THR A 134 -11.30 17.08 -14.56
C THR A 134 -11.58 17.53 -15.99
N GLU A 135 -10.90 16.96 -16.97
CA GLU A 135 -11.13 17.20 -18.39
C GLU A 135 -12.59 16.85 -18.78
N TYR A 136 -13.08 15.71 -18.30
CA TYR A 136 -14.47 15.29 -18.54
C TYR A 136 -15.49 16.32 -18.03
N LEU A 137 -15.29 16.83 -16.81
CA LEU A 137 -16.16 17.88 -16.27
C LEU A 137 -16.07 19.18 -17.09
N TYR A 138 -14.86 19.54 -17.54
CA TYR A 138 -14.66 20.70 -18.40
C TYR A 138 -15.41 20.55 -19.75
N GLN A 139 -15.34 19.39 -20.38
CA GLN A 139 -16.05 19.09 -21.64
C GLN A 139 -17.55 19.14 -21.49
N LEU A 140 -18.10 18.79 -20.29
CA LEU A 140 -19.52 18.96 -19.95
C LEU A 140 -19.93 20.43 -19.73
N GLY A 141 -19.01 21.39 -19.86
CA GLY A 141 -19.26 22.81 -19.73
C GLY A 141 -19.00 23.39 -18.34
N HIS A 142 -18.56 22.60 -17.37
CA HIS A 142 -18.20 23.11 -16.05
C HIS A 142 -16.92 23.93 -16.12
N ARG A 143 -16.87 25.07 -15.39
CA ARG A 143 -15.73 25.98 -15.32
C ARG A 143 -15.31 26.28 -13.88
N LYS A 144 -16.17 25.94 -12.93
CA LYS A 144 -15.91 26.02 -11.48
C LYS A 144 -15.87 24.60 -10.96
N ILE A 145 -14.70 23.98 -10.99
CA ILE A 145 -14.47 22.59 -10.60
C ILE A 145 -13.63 22.63 -9.33
N ALA A 146 -14.10 22.00 -8.26
CA ALA A 146 -13.38 21.86 -7.01
C ALA A 146 -12.79 20.45 -6.89
N TYR A 147 -11.67 20.33 -6.19
CA TYR A 147 -11.05 19.05 -5.85
C TYR A 147 -11.15 18.81 -4.35
N LEU A 148 -11.80 17.72 -3.96
CA LEU A 148 -11.82 17.26 -2.58
C LEU A 148 -10.84 16.08 -2.46
N GLY A 149 -9.71 16.33 -1.81
CA GLY A 149 -8.65 15.36 -1.61
C GLY A 149 -8.53 14.88 -0.17
N VAL A 150 -7.58 14.00 0.06
CA VAL A 150 -7.15 13.53 1.38
C VAL A 150 -5.70 13.99 1.63
N ASP A 151 -5.05 13.43 2.63
CA ASP A 151 -3.66 13.77 2.99
C ASP A 151 -2.71 13.71 1.78
N ASN A 152 -2.04 14.82 1.51
CA ASN A 152 -1.09 14.94 0.39
C ASN A 152 0.25 14.23 0.64
N SER A 153 0.52 13.72 1.82
CA SER A 153 1.67 12.83 2.07
C SER A 153 1.49 11.48 1.37
N LEU A 154 0.24 11.10 1.08
CA LEU A 154 -0.08 9.93 0.27
C LEU A 154 0.13 10.24 -1.21
N VAL A 155 0.96 9.44 -1.86
CA VAL A 155 1.40 9.68 -3.24
C VAL A 155 0.24 9.74 -4.22
N PHE A 156 -0.72 8.84 -4.12
CA PHE A 156 -1.90 8.83 -4.99
C PHE A 156 -2.75 10.10 -4.85
N SER A 157 -2.83 10.67 -3.64
CA SER A 157 -3.58 11.91 -3.40
C SER A 157 -2.90 13.10 -4.07
N ALA A 158 -1.58 13.21 -3.90
CA ALA A 158 -0.79 14.26 -4.54
C ALA A 158 -0.85 14.16 -6.08
N ASP A 159 -0.72 12.95 -6.63
CA ASP A 159 -0.77 12.73 -8.08
C ASP A 159 -2.15 13.09 -8.65
N ARG A 160 -3.25 12.67 -8.03
CA ARG A 160 -4.61 13.05 -8.47
C ARG A 160 -4.85 14.56 -8.42
N ARG A 161 -4.38 15.22 -7.36
CA ARG A 161 -4.44 16.68 -7.24
C ARG A 161 -3.64 17.36 -8.34
N ASN A 162 -2.45 16.86 -8.65
CA ASN A 162 -1.62 17.39 -9.72
C ASN A 162 -2.31 17.22 -11.09
N GLY A 163 -2.94 16.08 -11.35
CA GLY A 163 -3.73 15.85 -12.57
C GLY A 163 -4.89 16.84 -12.70
N TYR A 164 -5.65 17.06 -11.62
CA TYR A 164 -6.69 18.10 -11.59
C TYR A 164 -6.14 19.48 -11.94
N GLN A 165 -5.02 19.89 -11.35
CA GLN A 165 -4.40 21.18 -11.60
C GLN A 165 -3.90 21.31 -13.05
N LEU A 166 -3.31 20.25 -13.61
CA LEU A 166 -2.85 20.22 -15.00
C LEU A 166 -4.01 20.41 -15.98
N ALA A 167 -5.13 19.72 -15.80
CA ALA A 167 -6.30 19.86 -16.64
C ALA A 167 -6.85 21.30 -16.63
N LEU A 168 -7.02 21.88 -15.45
CA LEU A 168 -7.49 23.27 -15.32
C LEU A 168 -6.52 24.25 -16.00
N THR A 169 -5.22 24.09 -15.76
CA THR A 169 -4.19 24.97 -16.33
C THR A 169 -4.16 24.91 -17.85
N ARG A 170 -4.35 23.72 -18.44
CA ARG A 170 -4.46 23.51 -19.89
C ARG A 170 -5.55 24.36 -20.52
N HIS A 171 -6.63 24.62 -19.79
CA HIS A 171 -7.76 25.43 -20.20
C HIS A 171 -7.70 26.89 -19.71
N GLY A 172 -6.56 27.34 -19.19
CA GLY A 172 -6.38 28.70 -18.69
C GLY A 172 -7.13 29.02 -17.41
N ILE A 173 -7.61 28.00 -16.69
CA ILE A 173 -8.25 28.16 -15.39
C ILE A 173 -7.20 28.04 -14.29
N VAL A 174 -7.08 29.06 -13.48
CA VAL A 174 -6.14 29.06 -12.33
C VAL A 174 -6.79 28.31 -11.19
N PRO A 175 -6.18 27.18 -10.72
CA PRO A 175 -6.66 26.50 -9.54
C PRO A 175 -6.60 27.40 -8.31
N LYS A 176 -7.67 27.48 -7.55
CA LYS A 176 -7.70 28.29 -6.33
C LYS A 176 -7.36 27.40 -5.13
N PRO A 177 -6.53 27.90 -4.18
CA PRO A 177 -6.12 27.11 -3.02
C PRO A 177 -7.29 26.63 -2.13
N GLU A 178 -8.40 27.34 -2.18
CA GLU A 178 -9.61 27.05 -1.40
C GLU A 178 -10.58 26.06 -2.07
N TYR A 179 -10.24 25.51 -3.23
CA TYR A 179 -11.06 24.56 -4.00
C TYR A 179 -10.33 23.25 -4.24
#